data_fd2c7473a4ec3ad084fa5f8125433104
#
_entry.id   fd2c7473a4ec3ad084fa5f8125433104
#
_cell.length_a   1.000
_cell.length_b   1.000
_cell.length_c   1.000
_cell.angle_alpha   90.00
_cell.angle_beta   90.00
_cell.angle_gamma   90.00
#
_symmetry.space_group_name_H-M   'P 1'
#
loop_
_entity.id
_entity.type
_entity.pdbx_description
1 polymer ?
#
loop_
_entity_poly.entity_id
_entity_poly.type
_entity_poly.pdbx_seq_one_letter_code
_entity_poly.pdbx_strand_id
1 'polypeptide(L)' 'MYIARDEDGVLFLYDACPVRLTDFFASQVGYNVMPLEQKLFPEVTWENSPVRVELSIVGLDRNETE' A
#
# COMPACT_ATOMS: atom_id res chain seq x y z
N MET A 1 -6.58 -3.28 3.05
CA MET A 1 -5.24 -2.73 2.88
C MET A 1 -5.22 -1.70 1.77
N TYR A 2 -4.29 -0.79 1.85
CA TYR A 2 -4.18 0.31 0.90
C TYR A 2 -2.72 0.51 0.52
N ILE A 3 -2.50 0.91 -0.72
CA ILE A 3 -1.18 1.32 -1.19
C ILE A 3 -1.30 2.79 -1.56
N ALA A 4 -0.32 3.59 -1.15
CA ALA A 4 -0.31 4.99 -1.48
C ALA A 4 1.10 5.43 -1.83
N ARG A 5 1.19 6.28 -2.84
CA ARG A 5 2.46 6.85 -3.27
C ARG A 5 2.48 8.33 -2.89
N ASP A 6 3.53 8.72 -2.20
CA ASP A 6 3.73 10.11 -1.83
C ASP A 6 4.12 10.92 -3.06
N GLU A 7 4.06 12.23 -2.92
CA GLU A 7 4.38 13.11 -4.04
C GLU A 7 5.80 12.90 -4.55
N ASP A 8 6.72 12.53 -3.66
CA ASP A 8 8.12 12.31 -4.04
C ASP A 8 8.38 10.94 -4.65
N GLY A 9 7.34 10.10 -4.79
CA GLY A 9 7.46 8.80 -5.43
C GLY A 9 7.62 7.64 -4.48
N VAL A 10 7.74 7.89 -3.19
CA VAL A 10 7.89 6.82 -2.20
C VAL A 10 6.57 6.11 -2.03
N LEU A 11 6.63 4.77 -1.97
CA LEU A 11 5.44 3.93 -1.95
C LEU A 11 5.34 3.20 -0.62
N PHE A 12 4.13 3.17 -0.05
CA PHE A 12 3.89 2.49 1.22
C PHE A 12 2.63 1.64 1.17
N LEU A 13 2.63 0.58 1.98
CA LEU A 13 1.47 -0.27 2.20
C LEU A 13 0.90 0.05 3.58
N TYR A 14 -0.42 0.26 3.65
CA TYR A 14 -1.10 0.65 4.88
C TYR A 14 -2.17 -0.36 5.26
N ASP A 15 -2.29 -0.67 6.56
CA ASP A 15 -3.35 -1.52 7.08
C ASP A 15 -4.72 -0.90 6.89
N ALA A 16 -4.80 0.40 7.07
CA ALA A 16 -6.05 1.14 6.99
C ALA A 16 -5.86 2.30 6.05
N CYS A 17 -6.95 2.90 5.62
CA CYS A 17 -6.89 3.99 4.66
C CYS A 17 -6.04 5.13 5.22
N PRO A 18 -4.97 5.52 4.54
CA PRO A 18 -4.13 6.60 5.02
C PRO A 18 -4.79 7.95 4.79
N VAL A 19 -4.28 8.95 5.48
CA VAL A 19 -4.78 10.32 5.37
C VAL A 19 -3.87 11.09 4.43
N ARG A 20 -4.45 11.74 3.44
CA ARG A 20 -3.68 12.55 2.50
C ARG A 20 -3.35 13.89 3.14
N LEU A 21 -2.08 14.23 3.15
CA LEU A 21 -1.60 15.51 3.62
C LEU A 21 -1.12 16.33 2.42
N THR A 22 -0.36 17.38 2.67
CA THR A 22 0.02 18.30 1.60
C THR A 22 0.84 17.64 0.51
N ASP A 23 1.84 16.83 0.92
CA ASP A 23 2.75 16.20 -0.05
C ASP A 23 3.07 14.76 0.30
N PHE A 24 2.34 14.15 1.23
CA PHE A 24 2.55 12.76 1.58
C PHE A 24 1.29 12.22 2.26
N PHE A 25 1.29 10.89 2.47
CA PHE A 25 0.22 10.22 3.21
C PHE A 25 0.73 9.84 4.59
N ALA A 26 -0.18 9.85 5.56
CA ALA A 26 0.14 9.46 6.93
C ALA A 26 -0.78 8.35 7.37
N SER A 27 -0.23 7.39 8.13
CA SER A 27 -1.05 6.32 8.68
C SER A 27 -1.90 6.85 9.83
N GLN A 28 -3.04 6.19 10.04
CA GLN A 28 -3.86 6.51 11.21
C GLN A 28 -3.19 5.93 12.45
N VAL A 29 -3.48 6.56 13.59
CA VAL A 29 -2.90 6.12 14.86
C VAL A 29 -3.32 4.69 15.14
N GLY A 30 -2.33 3.86 15.49
CA GLY A 30 -2.58 2.48 15.84
C GLY A 30 -2.52 1.51 14.67
N TYR A 31 -2.31 2.01 13.46
CA TYR A 31 -2.21 1.14 12.28
C TYR A 31 -0.79 1.13 11.74
N ASN A 32 -0.45 0.03 11.10
CA ASN A 32 0.90 -0.19 10.60
C ASN A 32 1.08 0.33 9.19
N VAL A 33 2.32 0.66 8.86
CA VAL A 33 2.70 1.07 7.51
C VAL A 33 4.01 0.38 7.17
N MET A 34 4.15 -0.06 5.92
CA MET A 34 5.34 -0.77 5.47
C MET A 34 5.82 -0.13 4.17
N PRO A 35 7.12 0.21 4.07
CA PRO A 35 7.65 0.75 2.82
C PRO A 35 7.72 -0.33 1.75
N LEU A 36 7.49 0.08 0.52
CA LEU A 36 7.61 -0.79 -0.66
C LEU A 36 8.64 -0.18 -1.60
N GLU A 37 9.17 -1.02 -2.48
CA GLU A 37 10.11 -0.51 -3.49
C GLU A 37 9.37 0.44 -4.42
N GLN A 38 10.02 1.53 -4.76
CA GLN A 38 9.40 2.58 -5.56
C GLN A 38 8.99 2.10 -6.95
N LYS A 39 9.68 1.10 -7.48
CA LYS A 39 9.39 0.60 -8.83
C LYS A 39 8.17 -0.30 -8.89
N LEU A 40 7.65 -0.73 -7.74
CA LEU A 40 6.47 -1.58 -7.72
C LEU A 40 5.23 -0.76 -8.01
N PHE A 41 4.24 -1.40 -8.62
CA PHE A 41 2.93 -0.81 -8.86
C PHE A 41 3.02 0.58 -9.50
N PRO A 42 3.61 0.67 -10.70
CA PRO A 42 3.76 1.99 -11.34
C PRO A 42 2.43 2.66 -11.65
N GLU A 43 1.35 1.89 -11.67
CA GLU A 43 0.02 2.45 -11.91
C GLU A 43 -0.51 3.22 -10.69
N VAL A 44 0.12 3.05 -9.51
CA VAL A 44 -0.27 3.79 -8.31
C VAL A 44 0.53 5.07 -8.26
N THR A 45 -0.16 6.20 -8.34
CA THR A 45 0.47 7.51 -8.40
C THR A 45 0.03 8.35 -7.21
N TRP A 46 0.69 9.50 -7.04
CA TRP A 46 0.28 10.45 -6.02
C TRP A 46 -1.16 10.89 -6.24
N GLU A 47 -1.53 11.10 -7.49
CA GLU A 47 -2.86 11.62 -7.84
C GLU A 47 -3.96 10.62 -7.57
N ASN A 48 -3.73 9.32 -7.81
CA ASN A 48 -4.80 8.34 -7.64
C ASN A 48 -4.73 7.61 -6.30
N SER A 49 -3.75 7.94 -5.46
CA SER A 49 -3.65 7.31 -4.15
C SER A 49 -4.69 7.88 -3.18
N PRO A 50 -5.07 7.12 -2.18
CA PRO A 50 -4.67 5.73 -1.94
C PRO A 50 -5.50 4.76 -2.76
N VAL A 51 -4.90 3.61 -3.07
CA VAL A 51 -5.58 2.57 -3.84
C VAL A 51 -5.83 1.39 -2.92
N ARG A 52 -7.07 0.93 -2.87
CA ARG A 52 -7.42 -0.22 -2.06
C ARG A 52 -6.92 -1.49 -2.74
N VAL A 53 -6.30 -2.38 -1.95
CA VAL A 53 -5.78 -3.63 -2.46
C VAL A 53 -6.20 -4.77 -1.56
N GLU A 54 -6.19 -5.96 -2.12
CA GLU A 54 -6.44 -7.18 -1.36
C GLU A 54 -5.22 -8.05 -1.44
N LEU A 55 -4.85 -8.64 -0.31
CA LEU A 55 -3.72 -9.52 -0.24
C LEU A 55 -4.19 -10.95 -0.33
N SER A 56 -3.59 -11.71 -1.23
CA SER A 56 -3.97 -13.08 -1.46
C SER A 56 -2.72 -13.95 -1.43
N ILE A 57 -2.79 -15.07 -0.69
CA ILE A 57 -1.63 -15.96 -0.55
C ILE A 57 -1.93 -17.24 -1.33
N VAL A 58 -1.89 -17.12 -2.63
CA VAL A 58 -2.30 -18.19 -3.51
C VAL A 58 -1.33 -19.37 -3.43
N GLY A 59 -0.05 -19.09 -3.37
CA GLY A 59 0.93 -20.17 -3.29
C GLY A 59 0.80 -20.99 -2.02
N LEU A 60 0.50 -20.34 -0.93
CA LEU A 60 0.32 -21.04 0.32
C LEU A 60 -0.92 -21.92 0.30
N ASP A 61 -1.97 -21.44 -0.32
CA ASP A 61 -3.18 -22.24 -0.43
C ASP A 61 -2.93 -23.52 -1.19
N ARG A 62 -2.17 -23.45 -2.26
CA ARG A 62 -1.85 -24.65 -3.01
C ARG A 62 -1.02 -25.61 -2.21
N ASN A 63 -0.12 -25.06 -1.41
CA ASN A 63 0.74 -25.92 -0.62
C ASN A 63 -0.02 -26.73 0.39
N GLU A 64 -1.02 -26.15 0.98
CA GLU A 64 -1.72 -26.87 2.03
C GLU A 64 -2.66 -27.92 1.49
N THR A 65 -2.90 -27.91 0.21
CA THR A 65 -3.74 -28.93 -0.36
C THR A 65 -2.98 -30.19 -0.74
N GLU A 66 -1.68 -30.15 -0.67
CA GLU A 66 -0.86 -31.31 -0.93
C GLU A 66 -0.61 -32.13 0.29
#